data_fbb29492df12c9275a900c936331fa88
#
_entry.id   fbb29492df12c9275a900c936331fa88
#
_cell.length_a   1.000
_cell.length_b   1.000
_cell.length_c   1.000
_cell.angle_alpha   90.00
_cell.angle_beta   90.00
_cell.angle_gamma   90.00
#
_symmetry.space_group_name_H-M   'P 1'
#
loop_
_entity.id
_entity.type
_entity.pdbx_description
1 polymer ?
#
loop_
_entity_poly.entity_id
_entity_poly.type
_entity_poly.pdbx_seq_one_letter_code
_entity_poly.pdbx_strand_id
1 'polypeptide(L)'
;MSSTITTDGRPAERRDECRIRIAAAGDMHYGERADDQERANATFRALEDRVDVILLAGDLTTHGEPEQAQIVADAVRDVGVPVLTVLGNHDWHVDRADELAAVLRAAGVIVLDKDHSHEVIEICGTQLGVAGVKGFMGGFPGSHLPDFGEPSLRGVYRESVIEAEALDEGLRAIQMCPFRIVLMHYAPTTETLVGERETIWTFLGTDRLAPPLLEHNPDMVLHGHAHAGTFEGRLGEVPVYNVSVPVMGEDFWVFEMSGDRRRVPSEVH
;
A
#
# COMPACT_ATOMS: atom_id res chain seq x y z
N MET A 1 -25.00 -27.06 16.58
CA MET A 1 -24.27 -26.48 17.72
C MET A 1 -23.37 -27.56 18.26
N SER A 2 -22.13 -27.62 17.88
CA SER A 2 -21.17 -28.64 18.36
C SER A 2 -20.14 -27.88 19.22
N SER A 3 -20.28 -28.03 20.53
CA SER A 3 -19.32 -27.52 21.53
C SER A 3 -18.20 -28.55 21.67
N THR A 4 -17.00 -28.18 21.20
CA THR A 4 -15.80 -28.98 21.45
C THR A 4 -15.40 -28.80 22.91
N ILE A 5 -15.44 -29.87 23.69
CA ILE A 5 -15.01 -29.92 25.11
C ILE A 5 -13.58 -30.46 25.12
N THR A 6 -12.68 -29.81 25.85
CA THR A 6 -11.32 -30.32 26.10
C THR A 6 -11.39 -31.52 27.06
N THR A 7 -10.40 -32.42 27.04
CA THR A 7 -10.30 -33.63 27.90
C THR A 7 -10.35 -33.35 29.39
N ASP A 8 -10.34 -32.09 29.83
CA ASP A 8 -10.33 -31.63 31.22
C ASP A 8 -11.68 -31.00 31.63
N GLY A 9 -12.74 -31.16 30.84
CA GLY A 9 -14.11 -30.72 31.16
C GLY A 9 -14.30 -29.20 31.28
N ARG A 10 -13.29 -28.38 30.94
CA ARG A 10 -13.42 -26.93 30.87
C ARG A 10 -13.89 -26.52 29.47
N PRO A 11 -14.78 -25.52 29.35
CA PRO A 11 -15.06 -24.95 28.02
C PRO A 11 -13.73 -24.50 27.44
N ALA A 12 -13.45 -24.88 26.18
CA ALA A 12 -12.31 -24.33 25.47
C ALA A 12 -12.48 -22.80 25.48
N GLU A 13 -11.56 -22.09 26.11
CA GLU A 13 -11.47 -20.63 25.97
C GLU A 13 -11.46 -20.38 24.47
N ARG A 14 -12.48 -19.67 23.96
CA ARG A 14 -12.39 -19.11 22.63
C ARG A 14 -11.15 -18.23 22.65
N ARG A 15 -10.11 -18.64 21.95
CA ARG A 15 -9.04 -17.70 21.60
C ARG A 15 -9.78 -16.58 20.87
N ASP A 16 -9.74 -15.38 21.42
CA ASP A 16 -10.19 -14.20 20.67
C ASP A 16 -9.50 -14.28 19.33
N GLU A 17 -10.29 -14.43 18.26
CA GLU A 17 -9.74 -14.48 16.91
C GLU A 17 -8.98 -13.19 16.70
N CYS A 18 -7.69 -13.29 16.40
CA CYS A 18 -6.88 -12.12 16.13
C CYS A 18 -7.52 -11.34 14.97
N ARG A 19 -7.89 -10.10 15.26
CA ARG A 19 -8.44 -9.16 14.30
C ARG A 19 -7.41 -8.06 14.09
N ILE A 20 -6.99 -7.87 12.86
CA ILE A 20 -6.00 -6.85 12.47
C ILE A 20 -6.75 -5.70 11.80
N ARG A 21 -6.60 -4.50 12.35
CA ARG A 21 -7.16 -3.26 11.81
C ARG A 21 -6.05 -2.50 11.09
N ILE A 22 -6.25 -2.23 9.82
CA ILE A 22 -5.26 -1.66 8.91
C ILE A 22 -5.78 -0.33 8.39
N ALA A 23 -5.16 0.79 8.77
CA ALA A 23 -5.42 2.05 8.10
C ALA A 23 -4.60 2.13 6.82
N ALA A 24 -5.21 2.54 5.73
CA ALA A 24 -4.52 2.71 4.46
C ALA A 24 -4.89 4.05 3.80
N ALA A 25 -3.90 4.72 3.22
CA ALA A 25 -4.06 5.94 2.43
C ALA A 25 -2.91 6.09 1.43
N GLY A 26 -3.13 6.85 0.38
CA GLY A 26 -2.13 7.32 -0.57
C GLY A 26 -2.47 8.70 -1.07
N ASP A 27 -1.54 9.35 -1.78
CA ASP A 27 -1.79 10.63 -2.45
C ASP A 27 -2.19 11.76 -1.47
N MET A 28 -1.50 11.84 -0.35
CA MET A 28 -1.72 12.85 0.69
C MET A 28 -1.20 14.23 0.29
N HIS A 29 -0.15 14.27 -0.55
CA HIS A 29 0.43 15.48 -1.15
C HIS A 29 0.69 16.60 -0.15
N TYR A 30 1.37 16.31 0.97
CA TYR A 30 1.77 17.34 1.92
C TYR A 30 2.90 18.23 1.37
N GLY A 31 2.94 19.49 1.80
CA GLY A 31 4.04 20.43 1.55
C GLY A 31 3.69 21.65 0.71
N GLU A 32 2.43 21.82 0.27
CA GLU A 32 1.97 23.04 -0.42
C GLU A 32 1.22 24.01 0.50
N ARG A 33 0.49 23.49 1.49
CA ARG A 33 -0.37 24.29 2.33
C ARG A 33 0.33 24.65 3.64
N ALA A 34 0.14 25.88 4.07
CA ALA A 34 0.73 26.37 5.32
C ALA A 34 0.26 25.59 6.57
N ASP A 35 -0.91 24.94 6.49
CA ASP A 35 -1.51 24.14 7.57
C ASP A 35 -1.23 22.63 7.46
N ASP A 36 -0.40 22.18 6.52
CA ASP A 36 -0.18 20.75 6.25
C ASP A 36 0.37 20.00 7.48
N GLN A 37 1.23 20.63 8.31
CA GLN A 37 1.69 19.98 9.53
C GLN A 37 0.56 19.76 10.53
N GLU A 38 -0.34 20.72 10.69
CA GLU A 38 -1.49 20.59 11.60
C GLU A 38 -2.47 19.54 11.08
N ARG A 39 -2.72 19.52 9.76
CA ARG A 39 -3.55 18.52 9.11
C ARG A 39 -2.97 17.12 9.29
N ALA A 40 -1.69 16.91 8.97
CA ALA A 40 -1.03 15.62 9.15
C ALA A 40 -1.12 15.14 10.60
N ASN A 41 -0.79 16.01 11.56
CA ASN A 41 -0.90 15.68 12.99
C ASN A 41 -2.33 15.28 13.40
N ALA A 42 -3.35 15.98 12.90
CA ALA A 42 -4.75 15.68 13.21
C ALA A 42 -5.17 14.33 12.59
N THR A 43 -4.82 14.10 11.32
CA THR A 43 -5.14 12.90 10.55
C THR A 43 -4.54 11.65 11.17
N PHE A 44 -3.24 11.65 11.51
CA PHE A 44 -2.58 10.50 12.14
C PHE A 44 -3.04 10.29 13.60
N ARG A 45 -3.27 11.36 14.35
CA ARG A 45 -3.82 11.25 15.73
C ARG A 45 -5.22 10.63 15.76
N ALA A 46 -6.04 10.84 14.74
CA ALA A 46 -7.37 10.23 14.65
C ALA A 46 -7.34 8.70 14.56
N LEU A 47 -6.18 8.10 14.24
CA LEU A 47 -5.98 6.65 14.18
C LEU A 47 -5.54 6.03 15.51
N GLU A 48 -5.18 6.86 16.52
CA GLU A 48 -4.69 6.39 17.82
C GLU A 48 -5.71 5.42 18.46
N ASP A 49 -5.23 4.26 18.95
CA ASP A 49 -6.02 3.16 19.53
C ASP A 49 -7.07 2.51 18.59
N ARG A 50 -7.17 2.96 17.34
CA ARG A 50 -8.18 2.47 16.39
C ARG A 50 -7.63 1.46 15.40
N VAL A 51 -6.34 1.43 15.18
CA VAL A 51 -5.67 0.59 14.19
C VAL A 51 -4.47 -0.13 14.78
N ASP A 52 -4.00 -1.17 14.11
CA ASP A 52 -2.88 -2.00 14.52
C ASP A 52 -1.67 -1.80 13.59
N VAL A 53 -1.88 -1.22 12.40
CA VAL A 53 -0.85 -0.88 11.42
C VAL A 53 -1.36 0.20 10.46
N ILE A 54 -0.45 1.03 9.93
CA ILE A 54 -0.73 2.04 8.92
C ILE A 54 0.07 1.72 7.66
N LEU A 55 -0.58 1.71 6.50
CA LEU A 55 0.00 1.45 5.19
C LEU A 55 -0.21 2.67 4.28
N LEU A 56 0.88 3.26 3.78
CA LEU A 56 0.85 4.47 2.95
C LEU A 56 1.27 4.13 1.51
N ALA A 57 0.37 4.34 0.56
CA ALA A 57 0.49 3.93 -0.84
C ALA A 57 1.18 4.98 -1.73
N GLY A 58 2.14 5.74 -1.18
CA GLY A 58 2.95 6.72 -1.93
C GLY A 58 2.30 8.08 -2.11
N ASP A 59 3.02 8.96 -2.79
CA ASP A 59 2.69 10.38 -2.99
C ASP A 59 2.38 11.09 -1.66
N LEU A 60 3.30 10.89 -0.72
CA LEU A 60 3.22 11.50 0.61
C LEU A 60 3.46 13.01 0.53
N THR A 61 4.29 13.42 -0.42
CA THR A 61 4.72 14.80 -0.64
C THR A 61 4.25 15.33 -2.00
N THR A 62 4.14 16.63 -2.13
CA THR A 62 3.73 17.24 -3.40
C THR A 62 4.88 17.30 -4.42
N HIS A 63 6.12 17.54 -3.96
CA HIS A 63 7.25 17.78 -4.85
C HIS A 63 8.46 16.87 -4.60
N GLY A 64 8.40 15.93 -3.64
CA GLY A 64 9.50 15.01 -3.34
C GLY A 64 10.66 15.65 -2.58
N GLU A 65 10.45 16.81 -1.97
CA GLU A 65 11.46 17.46 -1.15
C GLU A 65 11.53 16.80 0.23
N PRO A 66 12.74 16.45 0.75
CA PRO A 66 12.89 15.85 2.08
C PRO A 66 12.28 16.69 3.20
N GLU A 67 12.24 18.01 3.05
CA GLU A 67 11.61 18.95 3.96
C GLU A 67 10.08 18.75 4.04
N GLN A 68 9.44 18.33 2.93
CA GLN A 68 8.02 17.99 2.91
C GLN A 68 7.75 16.63 3.59
N ALA A 69 8.68 15.66 3.44
CA ALA A 69 8.61 14.39 4.15
C ALA A 69 8.69 14.54 5.67
N GLN A 70 9.34 15.61 6.17
CA GLN A 70 9.40 15.90 7.59
C GLN A 70 8.00 16.10 8.20
N ILE A 71 7.02 16.59 7.43
CA ILE A 71 5.64 16.75 7.86
C ILE A 71 5.04 15.38 8.26
N VAL A 72 5.21 14.38 7.40
CA VAL A 72 4.76 13.01 7.69
C VAL A 72 5.58 12.40 8.83
N ALA A 73 6.91 12.55 8.79
CA ALA A 73 7.81 12.03 9.80
C ALA A 73 7.47 12.54 11.21
N ASP A 74 7.12 13.83 11.35
CA ASP A 74 6.71 14.40 12.63
C ASP A 74 5.32 13.92 13.07
N ALA A 75 4.38 13.76 12.12
CA ALA A 75 3.03 13.30 12.40
C ALA A 75 2.96 11.84 12.87
N VAL A 76 3.84 10.96 12.36
CA VAL A 76 3.85 9.53 12.71
C VAL A 76 4.66 9.20 13.96
N ARG A 77 5.45 10.12 14.47
CA ARG A 77 6.40 9.86 15.56
C ARG A 77 5.77 9.29 16.83
N ASP A 78 4.58 9.72 17.16
CA ASP A 78 3.86 9.36 18.38
C ASP A 78 2.69 8.39 18.13
N VAL A 79 2.56 7.83 16.93
CA VAL A 79 1.38 7.00 16.54
C VAL A 79 1.35 5.65 17.26
N GLY A 80 2.47 5.12 17.71
CA GLY A 80 2.52 3.91 18.56
C GLY A 80 2.26 2.57 17.84
N VAL A 81 1.97 2.58 16.54
CA VAL A 81 1.82 1.37 15.70
C VAL A 81 2.80 1.41 14.52
N PRO A 82 3.15 0.25 13.93
CA PRO A 82 3.99 0.22 12.73
C PRO A 82 3.38 1.04 11.59
N VAL A 83 4.23 1.84 10.92
CA VAL A 83 3.88 2.59 9.72
C VAL A 83 4.78 2.11 8.57
N LEU A 84 4.18 1.59 7.50
CA LEU A 84 4.88 1.16 6.31
C LEU A 84 4.46 2.03 5.13
N THR A 85 5.39 2.31 4.23
CA THR A 85 5.12 3.09 3.02
C THR A 85 5.89 2.54 1.82
N VAL A 86 5.33 2.76 0.64
CA VAL A 86 6.09 2.87 -0.60
C VAL A 86 6.15 4.34 -0.99
N LEU A 87 7.10 4.73 -1.82
CA LEU A 87 7.12 6.08 -2.39
C LEU A 87 6.30 6.11 -3.68
N GLY A 88 5.67 7.26 -3.97
CA GLY A 88 4.98 7.51 -5.21
C GLY A 88 5.81 8.36 -6.18
N ASN A 89 5.25 8.70 -7.34
CA ASN A 89 5.97 9.47 -8.36
C ASN A 89 6.25 10.91 -7.94
N HIS A 90 5.38 11.53 -7.14
CA HIS A 90 5.64 12.87 -6.59
C HIS A 90 6.80 12.88 -5.61
N ASP A 91 6.99 11.81 -4.83
CA ASP A 91 8.12 11.68 -3.92
C ASP A 91 9.47 11.57 -4.65
N TRP A 92 9.46 11.31 -5.96
CA TRP A 92 10.63 11.25 -6.85
C TRP A 92 10.86 12.52 -7.70
N HIS A 93 10.00 13.54 -7.60
CA HIS A 93 9.97 14.69 -8.52
C HIS A 93 11.30 15.44 -8.64
N VAL A 94 12.02 15.63 -7.53
CA VAL A 94 13.27 16.38 -7.50
C VAL A 94 14.52 15.50 -7.43
N ASP A 95 14.38 14.19 -7.72
CA ASP A 95 15.49 13.21 -7.72
C ASP A 95 16.24 13.14 -6.37
N ARG A 96 15.50 13.32 -5.25
CA ARG A 96 16.02 13.24 -3.87
C ARG A 96 15.26 12.19 -3.03
N ALA A 97 14.71 11.16 -3.67
CA ALA A 97 13.89 10.14 -3.01
C ALA A 97 14.66 9.37 -1.91
N ASP A 98 15.97 9.16 -2.07
CA ASP A 98 16.80 8.51 -1.05
C ASP A 98 16.90 9.36 0.23
N GLU A 99 17.04 10.70 0.09
CA GLU A 99 17.07 11.62 1.23
C GLU A 99 15.68 11.69 1.89
N LEU A 100 14.61 11.72 1.09
CA LEU A 100 13.23 11.67 1.57
C LEU A 100 12.97 10.37 2.36
N ALA A 101 13.35 9.22 1.82
CA ALA A 101 13.25 7.94 2.50
C ALA A 101 14.05 7.90 3.80
N ALA A 102 15.24 8.53 3.83
CA ALA A 102 16.06 8.61 5.04
C ALA A 102 15.36 9.42 6.16
N VAL A 103 14.65 10.50 5.81
CA VAL A 103 13.84 11.30 6.76
C VAL A 103 12.73 10.43 7.36
N LEU A 104 11.99 9.69 6.53
CA LEU A 104 10.91 8.80 6.98
C LEU A 104 11.46 7.67 7.87
N ARG A 105 12.54 7.00 7.44
CA ARG A 105 13.19 5.92 8.22
C ARG A 105 13.69 6.41 9.57
N ALA A 106 14.22 7.64 9.65
CA ALA A 106 14.64 8.25 10.90
C ALA A 106 13.49 8.49 11.89
N ALA A 107 12.26 8.60 11.42
CA ALA A 107 11.04 8.68 12.22
C ALA A 107 10.43 7.31 12.57
N GLY A 108 11.06 6.20 12.15
CA GLY A 108 10.58 4.85 12.40
C GLY A 108 9.63 4.29 11.33
N VAL A 109 9.45 5.00 10.21
CA VAL A 109 8.66 4.49 9.08
C VAL A 109 9.46 3.44 8.32
N ILE A 110 8.84 2.31 8.02
CA ILE A 110 9.40 1.26 7.18
C ILE A 110 9.11 1.61 5.72
N VAL A 111 10.15 1.98 4.98
CA VAL A 111 10.02 2.33 3.56
C VAL A 111 10.36 1.11 2.73
N LEU A 112 9.36 0.59 2.03
CA LEU A 112 9.47 -0.53 1.09
C LEU A 112 9.77 0.00 -0.31
N ASP A 113 10.65 -0.68 -1.01
CA ASP A 113 11.07 -0.38 -2.37
C ASP A 113 11.58 -1.65 -3.07
N LYS A 114 12.10 -1.54 -4.29
CA LYS A 114 12.62 -2.69 -5.05
C LYS A 114 13.83 -3.39 -4.40
N ASP A 115 14.57 -2.69 -3.53
CA ASP A 115 15.74 -3.23 -2.82
C ASP A 115 15.37 -3.78 -1.43
N HIS A 116 14.21 -3.39 -0.91
CA HIS A 116 13.59 -3.85 0.33
C HIS A 116 12.07 -4.05 0.12
N SER A 117 11.73 -5.11 -0.61
CA SER A 117 10.37 -5.30 -1.15
C SER A 117 9.39 -6.00 -0.20
N HIS A 118 9.75 -6.25 1.05
CA HIS A 118 8.85 -6.86 2.03
C HIS A 118 9.22 -6.57 3.48
N GLU A 119 8.22 -6.67 4.36
CA GLU A 119 8.38 -6.66 5.81
C GLU A 119 7.40 -7.64 6.44
N VAL A 120 7.77 -8.22 7.58
CA VAL A 120 6.90 -9.10 8.37
C VAL A 120 6.77 -8.52 9.77
N ILE A 121 5.56 -8.14 10.14
CA ILE A 121 5.24 -7.58 11.45
C ILE A 121 4.38 -8.55 12.26
N GLU A 122 4.56 -8.57 13.57
CA GLU A 122 3.76 -9.38 14.48
C GLU A 122 2.67 -8.52 15.12
N ILE A 123 1.41 -8.93 14.93
CA ILE A 123 0.23 -8.25 15.48
C ILE A 123 -0.64 -9.32 16.14
N CYS A 124 -1.02 -9.13 17.41
CA CYS A 124 -1.85 -10.08 18.18
C CYS A 124 -1.30 -11.53 18.18
N GLY A 125 0.02 -11.72 18.13
CA GLY A 125 0.64 -13.05 18.08
C GLY A 125 0.49 -13.79 16.75
N THR A 126 0.18 -13.07 15.67
CA THR A 126 0.19 -13.59 14.30
C THR A 126 1.06 -12.71 13.38
N GLN A 127 1.47 -13.26 12.25
CA GLN A 127 2.30 -12.56 11.29
C GLN A 127 1.46 -11.93 10.18
N LEU A 128 1.66 -10.64 9.96
CA LEU A 128 1.24 -9.91 8.78
C LEU A 128 2.46 -9.68 7.89
N GLY A 129 2.48 -10.28 6.71
CA GLY A 129 3.46 -10.01 5.68
C GLY A 129 2.96 -8.89 4.75
N VAL A 130 3.79 -7.89 4.54
CA VAL A 130 3.53 -6.80 3.59
C VAL A 130 4.61 -6.85 2.52
N ALA A 131 4.24 -7.13 1.27
CA ALA A 131 5.11 -6.94 0.11
C ALA A 131 4.84 -5.55 -0.48
N GLY A 132 5.88 -4.78 -0.77
CA GLY A 132 5.72 -3.41 -1.22
C GLY A 132 6.75 -2.99 -2.25
N VAL A 133 6.27 -2.35 -3.31
CA VAL A 133 7.07 -1.71 -4.36
C VAL A 133 6.38 -0.43 -4.81
N LYS A 134 7.12 0.52 -5.35
CA LYS A 134 6.48 1.68 -5.98
C LYS A 134 5.58 1.22 -7.13
N GLY A 135 6.01 0.22 -7.90
CA GLY A 135 5.47 -0.08 -9.20
C GLY A 135 5.93 0.96 -10.23
N PHE A 136 5.46 0.84 -11.47
CA PHE A 136 5.78 1.83 -12.49
C PHE A 136 4.73 1.86 -13.60
N MET A 137 4.83 2.87 -14.46
CA MET A 137 4.05 2.98 -15.70
C MET A 137 4.44 1.87 -16.69
N GLY A 138 3.57 1.55 -17.63
CA GLY A 138 3.88 0.51 -18.62
C GLY A 138 2.70 0.12 -19.49
N GLY A 139 1.49 0.41 -19.02
CA GLY A 139 0.24 0.23 -19.74
C GLY A 139 -0.41 -1.13 -19.60
N PHE A 140 -1.49 -1.27 -20.30
CA PHE A 140 -2.43 -2.39 -20.26
C PHE A 140 -2.72 -2.87 -21.68
N PRO A 141 -3.44 -3.99 -21.90
CA PRO A 141 -3.74 -4.50 -23.23
C PRO A 141 -4.31 -3.42 -24.16
N GLY A 142 -3.61 -3.19 -25.28
CA GLY A 142 -3.94 -2.14 -26.27
C GLY A 142 -3.14 -0.84 -26.12
N SER A 143 -2.42 -0.63 -25.02
CA SER A 143 -1.65 0.60 -24.78
C SER A 143 -0.30 0.37 -24.08
N HIS A 144 0.33 -0.78 -24.27
CA HIS A 144 1.62 -1.08 -23.64
C HIS A 144 2.76 -0.21 -24.17
N LEU A 145 3.64 0.22 -23.27
CA LEU A 145 4.96 0.72 -23.63
C LEU A 145 5.86 -0.46 -24.04
N PRO A 146 6.44 -0.43 -25.28
CA PRO A 146 7.23 -1.54 -25.78
C PRO A 146 8.69 -1.48 -25.31
N ASP A 147 9.38 -2.62 -25.27
CA ASP A 147 10.86 -2.68 -25.19
C ASP A 147 11.46 -2.40 -26.58
N PHE A 148 11.19 -1.23 -27.10
CA PHE A 148 11.63 -0.85 -28.44
C PHE A 148 11.86 0.68 -28.53
N GLY A 149 12.85 1.07 -29.31
CA GLY A 149 13.16 2.48 -29.58
C GLY A 149 14.40 2.97 -28.86
N GLU A 150 14.41 4.23 -28.49
CA GLU A 150 15.53 4.94 -27.87
C GLU A 150 15.85 4.38 -26.48
N PRO A 151 17.12 4.49 -26.02
CA PRO A 151 17.54 3.98 -24.71
C PRO A 151 16.70 4.49 -23.53
N SER A 152 16.23 5.74 -23.58
CA SER A 152 15.38 6.32 -22.53
C SER A 152 14.01 5.63 -22.44
N LEU A 153 13.34 5.36 -23.57
CA LEU A 153 12.07 4.64 -23.62
C LEU A 153 12.23 3.19 -23.14
N ARG A 154 13.30 2.52 -23.60
CA ARG A 154 13.64 1.18 -23.11
C ARG A 154 14.02 1.17 -21.64
N GLY A 155 14.54 2.29 -21.11
CA GLY A 155 14.79 2.48 -19.68
C GLY A 155 13.48 2.46 -18.88
N VAL A 156 12.44 3.13 -19.36
CA VAL A 156 11.08 3.12 -18.77
C VAL A 156 10.51 1.69 -18.74
N TYR A 157 10.61 0.96 -19.86
CA TYR A 157 10.18 -0.44 -19.93
C TYR A 157 10.92 -1.30 -18.90
N ARG A 158 12.25 -1.17 -18.80
CA ARG A 158 13.08 -1.93 -17.88
C ARG A 158 12.72 -1.67 -16.43
N GLU A 159 12.46 -0.40 -16.06
CA GLU A 159 12.05 -0.06 -14.70
C GLU A 159 10.75 -0.76 -14.32
N SER A 160 9.75 -0.81 -15.20
CA SER A 160 8.51 -1.53 -14.93
C SER A 160 8.69 -3.04 -14.76
N VAL A 161 9.69 -3.62 -15.41
CA VAL A 161 10.04 -5.05 -15.23
C VAL A 161 10.71 -5.27 -13.88
N ILE A 162 11.69 -4.42 -13.52
CA ILE A 162 12.40 -4.49 -12.23
C ILE A 162 11.42 -4.38 -11.05
N GLU A 163 10.47 -3.46 -11.10
CA GLU A 163 9.45 -3.31 -10.06
C GLU A 163 8.56 -4.56 -9.95
N ALA A 164 8.20 -5.19 -11.07
CA ALA A 164 7.41 -6.43 -11.07
C ALA A 164 8.22 -7.64 -10.53
N GLU A 165 9.51 -7.74 -10.86
CA GLU A 165 10.41 -8.76 -10.33
C GLU A 165 10.61 -8.61 -8.81
N ALA A 166 10.80 -7.38 -8.33
CA ALA A 166 10.92 -7.09 -6.91
C ALA A 166 9.62 -7.40 -6.14
N LEU A 167 8.45 -7.15 -6.75
CA LEU A 167 7.16 -7.54 -6.17
C LEU A 167 7.05 -9.07 -6.04
N ASP A 168 7.48 -9.84 -7.05
CA ASP A 168 7.48 -11.30 -7.00
C ASP A 168 8.40 -11.82 -5.88
N GLU A 169 9.59 -11.25 -5.73
CA GLU A 169 10.52 -11.57 -4.64
C GLU A 169 9.90 -11.27 -3.27
N GLY A 170 9.28 -10.11 -3.09
CA GLY A 170 8.61 -9.72 -1.86
C GLY A 170 7.45 -10.66 -1.51
N LEU A 171 6.60 -10.98 -2.47
CA LEU A 171 5.48 -11.92 -2.30
C LEU A 171 5.96 -13.33 -1.93
N ARG A 172 7.05 -13.80 -2.54
CA ARG A 172 7.68 -15.09 -2.22
C ARG A 172 8.21 -15.11 -0.79
N ALA A 173 8.81 -14.00 -0.33
CA ALA A 173 9.35 -13.90 1.02
C ALA A 173 8.26 -13.98 2.11
N ILE A 174 7.07 -13.41 1.85
CA ILE A 174 5.95 -13.42 2.81
C ILE A 174 4.98 -14.60 2.61
N GLN A 175 5.26 -15.56 1.73
CA GLN A 175 4.33 -16.64 1.36
C GLN A 175 3.82 -17.48 2.55
N MET A 176 4.59 -17.57 3.63
CA MET A 176 4.24 -18.34 4.83
C MET A 176 3.45 -17.53 5.87
N CYS A 177 3.30 -16.22 5.67
CA CYS A 177 2.50 -15.39 6.57
C CYS A 177 1.01 -15.71 6.45
N PRO A 178 0.28 -15.84 7.57
CA PRO A 178 -1.16 -16.07 7.57
C PRO A 178 -1.96 -14.95 6.88
N PHE A 179 -1.48 -13.72 6.99
CA PHE A 179 -2.03 -12.53 6.34
C PHE A 179 -0.98 -11.92 5.43
N ARG A 180 -1.37 -11.62 4.18
CA ARG A 180 -0.46 -11.12 3.16
C ARG A 180 -1.09 -9.96 2.40
N ILE A 181 -0.45 -8.80 2.48
CA ILE A 181 -0.91 -7.56 1.82
C ILE A 181 0.16 -7.12 0.83
N VAL A 182 -0.28 -6.57 -0.28
CA VAL A 182 0.59 -5.85 -1.21
C VAL A 182 0.31 -4.36 -1.10
N LEU A 183 1.37 -3.58 -0.97
CA LEU A 183 1.36 -2.13 -0.95
C LEU A 183 2.13 -1.62 -2.18
N MET A 184 1.49 -0.81 -3.01
CA MET A 184 2.13 -0.22 -4.18
C MET A 184 1.57 1.19 -4.45
N HIS A 185 2.20 1.92 -5.37
CA HIS A 185 1.67 3.23 -5.77
C HIS A 185 0.94 3.14 -7.10
N TYR A 186 1.55 2.51 -8.11
CA TYR A 186 0.94 2.36 -9.44
C TYR A 186 -0.07 1.21 -9.50
N ALA A 187 -1.12 1.37 -10.29
CA ALA A 187 -2.21 0.38 -10.40
C ALA A 187 -1.78 -0.90 -11.15
N PRO A 188 -2.15 -2.10 -10.65
CA PRO A 188 -1.89 -3.38 -11.32
C PRO A 188 -3.01 -3.81 -12.27
N THR A 189 -4.14 -3.13 -12.29
CA THR A 189 -5.34 -3.48 -13.06
C THR A 189 -6.07 -2.24 -13.56
N THR A 190 -6.79 -2.38 -14.66
CA THR A 190 -7.64 -1.30 -15.18
C THR A 190 -8.96 -1.14 -14.42
N GLU A 191 -9.35 -2.11 -13.60
CA GLU A 191 -10.62 -2.04 -12.86
C GLU A 191 -10.66 -0.86 -11.89
N THR A 192 -9.54 -0.55 -11.23
CA THR A 192 -9.42 0.62 -10.35
C THR A 192 -9.09 1.93 -11.09
N LEU A 193 -8.89 1.88 -12.41
CA LEU A 193 -8.69 3.05 -13.28
C LEU A 193 -9.99 3.56 -13.90
N VAL A 194 -11.10 2.86 -13.72
CA VAL A 194 -12.41 3.31 -14.24
C VAL A 194 -12.78 4.65 -13.63
N GLY A 195 -12.99 5.65 -14.47
CA GLY A 195 -13.15 7.06 -14.07
C GLY A 195 -12.02 7.95 -14.55
N GLU A 196 -10.81 7.40 -14.68
CA GLU A 196 -9.68 8.05 -15.33
C GLU A 196 -9.84 8.05 -16.87
N ARG A 197 -9.21 9.01 -17.54
CA ARG A 197 -9.17 9.01 -19.00
C ARG A 197 -8.33 7.83 -19.51
N GLU A 198 -8.90 6.98 -20.36
CA GLU A 198 -8.17 5.82 -20.92
C GLU A 198 -6.84 6.20 -21.60
N THR A 199 -6.76 7.41 -22.16
CA THR A 199 -5.54 7.93 -22.83
C THR A 199 -4.34 8.09 -21.91
N ILE A 200 -4.53 8.11 -20.58
CA ILE A 200 -3.45 8.23 -19.60
C ILE A 200 -3.22 6.94 -18.80
N TRP A 201 -4.01 5.89 -19.00
CA TRP A 201 -3.87 4.63 -18.24
C TRP A 201 -2.46 4.04 -18.32
N THR A 202 -1.78 4.20 -19.46
CA THR A 202 -0.38 3.77 -19.62
C THR A 202 0.56 4.38 -18.58
N PHE A 203 0.24 5.59 -18.11
CA PHE A 203 1.02 6.31 -17.10
C PHE A 203 0.56 6.01 -15.67
N LEU A 204 -0.63 5.41 -15.49
CA LEU A 204 -1.22 5.13 -14.18
C LEU A 204 -0.87 3.75 -13.63
N GLY A 205 -0.32 2.85 -14.46
CA GLY A 205 0.05 1.53 -14.02
C GLY A 205 0.50 0.60 -15.14
N THR A 206 0.57 -0.68 -14.80
CA THR A 206 0.93 -1.71 -15.77
C THR A 206 0.42 -3.08 -15.37
N ASP A 207 -0.04 -3.87 -16.34
CA ASP A 207 -0.40 -5.27 -16.16
C ASP A 207 0.80 -6.20 -15.92
N ARG A 208 2.06 -5.70 -16.00
CA ARG A 208 3.26 -6.46 -15.60
C ARG A 208 3.28 -6.77 -14.11
N LEU A 209 2.58 -5.98 -13.30
CA LEU A 209 2.41 -6.25 -11.87
C LEU A 209 1.39 -7.38 -11.60
N ALA A 210 0.57 -7.75 -12.59
CA ALA A 210 -0.49 -8.73 -12.42
C ALA A 210 -0.01 -10.19 -12.25
N PRO A 211 0.98 -10.72 -13.02
CA PRO A 211 1.41 -12.12 -12.90
C PRO A 211 1.83 -12.51 -11.48
N PRO A 212 2.72 -11.80 -10.75
CA PRO A 212 3.07 -12.17 -9.38
C PRO A 212 1.87 -12.10 -8.42
N LEU A 213 0.96 -11.16 -8.60
CA LEU A 213 -0.26 -11.06 -7.78
C LEU A 213 -1.18 -12.27 -7.98
N LEU A 214 -1.35 -12.72 -9.23
CA LEU A 214 -2.17 -13.90 -9.55
C LEU A 214 -1.51 -15.20 -9.07
N GLU A 215 -0.18 -15.32 -9.17
CA GLU A 215 0.56 -16.51 -8.75
C GLU A 215 0.52 -16.69 -7.23
N HIS A 216 0.84 -15.62 -6.48
CA HIS A 216 0.94 -15.69 -5.03
C HIS A 216 -0.37 -15.47 -4.29
N ASN A 217 -1.39 -14.92 -4.95
CA ASN A 217 -2.74 -14.71 -4.44
C ASN A 217 -2.74 -14.06 -3.01
N PRO A 218 -2.23 -12.83 -2.84
CA PRO A 218 -2.27 -12.12 -1.56
C PRO A 218 -3.71 -11.85 -1.13
N ASP A 219 -3.90 -11.51 0.15
CA ASP A 219 -5.23 -11.25 0.68
C ASP A 219 -5.85 -9.96 0.14
N MET A 220 -5.04 -8.93 -0.12
CA MET A 220 -5.44 -7.69 -0.78
C MET A 220 -4.26 -6.96 -1.37
N VAL A 221 -4.55 -6.09 -2.32
CA VAL A 221 -3.61 -5.12 -2.90
C VAL A 221 -4.13 -3.73 -2.63
N LEU A 222 -3.26 -2.84 -2.14
CA LEU A 222 -3.52 -1.44 -1.89
C LEU A 222 -2.63 -0.61 -2.83
N HIS A 223 -3.22 0.36 -3.52
CA HIS A 223 -2.47 1.30 -4.37
C HIS A 223 -3.07 2.70 -4.33
N GLY A 224 -2.34 3.69 -4.84
CA GLY A 224 -2.75 5.08 -5.01
C GLY A 224 -2.77 5.52 -6.46
N HIS A 225 -2.31 6.74 -6.73
CA HIS A 225 -1.98 7.32 -8.02
C HIS A 225 -3.16 7.68 -8.93
N ALA A 226 -4.20 6.89 -9.00
CA ALA A 226 -5.35 7.09 -9.88
C ALA A 226 -6.44 7.92 -9.18
N HIS A 227 -6.32 9.26 -9.21
CA HIS A 227 -7.12 10.19 -8.40
C HIS A 227 -8.59 10.30 -8.82
N ALA A 228 -8.93 9.91 -10.05
CA ALA A 228 -10.31 9.84 -10.54
C ALA A 228 -10.77 8.40 -10.80
N GLY A 229 -10.00 7.43 -10.31
CA GLY A 229 -10.28 6.01 -10.44
C GLY A 229 -11.43 5.52 -9.55
N THR A 230 -11.59 4.20 -9.51
CA THR A 230 -12.59 3.53 -8.66
C THR A 230 -11.89 2.94 -7.43
N PHE A 231 -12.54 3.04 -6.27
CA PHE A 231 -12.01 2.56 -4.98
C PHE A 231 -11.73 1.05 -4.98
N GLU A 232 -12.65 0.23 -5.48
CA GLU A 232 -12.54 -1.23 -5.45
C GLU A 232 -12.52 -1.82 -6.86
N GLY A 233 -11.62 -2.75 -7.08
CA GLY A 233 -11.50 -3.59 -8.25
C GLY A 233 -10.95 -4.96 -7.87
N ARG A 234 -10.67 -5.79 -8.86
CA ARG A 234 -10.15 -7.15 -8.67
C ARG A 234 -9.09 -7.47 -9.71
N LEU A 235 -8.24 -8.41 -9.34
CA LEU A 235 -7.35 -9.08 -10.27
C LEU A 235 -7.51 -10.60 -10.08
N GLY A 236 -8.35 -11.23 -10.90
CA GLY A 236 -8.84 -12.58 -10.61
C GLY A 236 -9.63 -12.61 -9.31
N GLU A 237 -9.18 -13.43 -8.34
CA GLU A 237 -9.79 -13.49 -7.01
C GLU A 237 -9.19 -12.47 -6.02
N VAL A 238 -8.09 -11.82 -6.36
CA VAL A 238 -7.41 -10.86 -5.50
C VAL A 238 -8.16 -9.53 -5.51
N PRO A 239 -8.63 -9.01 -4.37
CA PRO A 239 -9.21 -7.67 -4.29
C PRO A 239 -8.10 -6.62 -4.37
N VAL A 240 -8.39 -5.55 -5.11
CA VAL A 240 -7.49 -4.41 -5.32
C VAL A 240 -8.22 -3.15 -4.89
N TYR A 241 -7.61 -2.35 -4.03
CA TYR A 241 -8.19 -1.11 -3.54
C TYR A 241 -7.30 0.08 -3.91
N ASN A 242 -7.91 1.07 -4.52
CA ASN A 242 -7.30 2.38 -4.74
C ASN A 242 -7.55 3.25 -3.50
N VAL A 243 -6.56 3.32 -2.63
CA VAL A 243 -6.62 4.07 -1.36
C VAL A 243 -6.12 5.51 -1.50
N SER A 244 -6.22 6.06 -2.70
CA SER A 244 -5.97 7.48 -2.95
C SER A 244 -6.97 8.35 -2.19
N VAL A 245 -6.50 9.33 -1.43
CA VAL A 245 -7.36 10.26 -0.67
C VAL A 245 -8.43 10.91 -1.57
N PRO A 246 -8.11 11.36 -2.80
CA PRO A 246 -9.14 11.89 -3.71
C PRO A 246 -10.24 10.91 -4.09
N VAL A 247 -9.96 9.61 -4.14
CA VAL A 247 -10.93 8.55 -4.48
C VAL A 247 -11.77 8.17 -3.27
N MET A 248 -11.13 8.02 -2.11
CA MET A 248 -11.84 7.66 -0.88
C MET A 248 -12.73 8.80 -0.35
N GLY A 249 -12.31 10.07 -0.55
CA GLY A 249 -12.95 11.24 0.06
C GLY A 249 -12.72 11.36 1.57
N GLU A 250 -11.87 10.48 2.12
CA GLU A 250 -11.49 10.38 3.52
C GLU A 250 -9.96 10.33 3.62
N ASP A 251 -9.41 10.76 4.77
CA ASP A 251 -7.96 10.76 4.99
C ASP A 251 -7.37 9.35 5.07
N PHE A 252 -8.13 8.38 5.61
CA PHE A 252 -7.77 6.97 5.69
C PHE A 252 -8.98 6.06 5.53
N TRP A 253 -8.76 4.90 4.93
CA TRP A 253 -9.70 3.78 4.98
C TRP A 253 -9.19 2.71 5.95
N VAL A 254 -10.08 2.17 6.80
CA VAL A 254 -9.72 1.12 7.74
C VAL A 254 -10.28 -0.22 7.28
N PHE A 255 -9.37 -1.15 7.01
CA PHE A 255 -9.69 -2.54 6.71
C PHE A 255 -9.59 -3.40 7.97
N GLU A 256 -10.44 -4.41 8.08
CA GLU A 256 -10.34 -5.44 9.12
C GLU A 256 -10.05 -6.79 8.49
N MET A 257 -9.05 -7.50 9.02
CA MET A 257 -8.71 -8.88 8.67
C MET A 257 -8.84 -9.78 9.88
N SER A 258 -9.45 -10.95 9.72
CA SER A 258 -9.55 -11.97 10.76
C SER A 258 -9.20 -13.35 10.23
N GLY A 259 -8.82 -14.28 11.11
CA GLY A 259 -8.40 -15.63 10.74
C GLY A 259 -9.45 -16.47 10.01
N ASP A 260 -10.72 -16.08 10.06
CA ASP A 260 -11.83 -16.72 9.31
C ASP A 260 -12.00 -16.15 7.87
N ARG A 261 -11.00 -15.47 7.33
CA ARG A 261 -10.90 -14.95 5.94
C ARG A 261 -12.11 -14.15 5.42
N ARG A 262 -12.93 -13.56 6.27
CA ARG A 262 -13.97 -12.63 5.87
C ARG A 262 -13.44 -11.20 5.91
N ARG A 263 -13.17 -10.65 4.75
CA ARG A 263 -12.75 -9.26 4.54
C ARG A 263 -13.98 -8.37 4.62
N VAL A 264 -14.03 -7.49 5.57
CA VAL A 264 -15.09 -6.46 5.65
C VAL A 264 -14.39 -5.11 5.72
N PRO A 265 -14.47 -4.28 4.67
CA PRO A 265 -14.13 -2.87 4.80
C PRO A 265 -15.08 -2.20 5.80
N SER A 266 -14.54 -1.49 6.79
CA SER A 266 -15.38 -0.69 7.70
C SER A 266 -15.19 0.79 7.41
N GLU A 267 -16.29 1.49 7.14
CA GLU A 267 -16.28 2.95 7.07
C GLU A 267 -15.97 3.52 8.45
N VAL A 268 -15.02 4.42 8.52
CA VAL A 268 -14.70 5.19 9.72
C VAL A 268 -15.43 6.52 9.62
N HIS A 269 -16.53 6.65 10.34
CA HIS A 269 -17.24 7.92 10.50
C HIS A 269 -16.62 8.79 11.58
#